data_27b8827f876b73f134e35dbd62def604
#
_entry.id   27b8827f876b73f134e35dbd62def604
#
_cell.length_a   1.000
_cell.length_b   1.000
_cell.length_c   1.000
_cell.angle_alpha   90.00
_cell.angle_beta   90.00
_cell.angle_gamma   90.00
#
_symmetry.space_group_name_H-M   'P 1'
#
loop_
_entity.id
_entity.type
_entity.pdbx_description
1 polymer ?
#
loop_
_entity_poly.entity_id
_entity_poly.type
_entity_poly.pdbx_seq_one_letter_code
_entity_poly.pdbx_strand_id
1 'polypeptide(L)'
;MTAAAPVTEIQPLECNHQEIFPVEAADAQRSIIAGLLLAVFLVLYALLLHGFYEPAHPGVDQNGYMVTARLLSEHGRLYFKPHNPLQFAGRMMVLTPDGKIFAKYPPGVGVLGAIARILYRPSAMYLVDPICTVMALFFAYFLFRSLLDPFMALIGVIWLGLNPVTLTYADDANSHGAALGFTVLGFWALLSWWRKGGLWRGIVAGLALGFCCSIRYTEFLWCLPLLSVVVMAVKDHRRSWRQGLMVLLAFAVPVAILALMNWASFGAPWRTGYWFCKEQTGFAWRYFIGNPAGKPPRQGNWQTFLEQMENLGLFLLFPLAIAGLIRMFWSSRKLAMALGLWVIPSATVYLFYYWAPTNDFTTGYLRFFLDIFPALIMVALWLLARAAGPNATARALIVGFITMVSVGYSAYTITPQLLNAKNVKLQLMAARQQLRESLKPDSVVFADEQMCNYLNSIGGYRLYSASIFSPQAFVQFNHVTDHSGPIPFQQARADLYVHLLGRKTAAGRWQVKPLAQIHGIELRLMRQAWKKHRKVAFLIPTNQIWPLVPHEPGVNIRKVAVINPLAMPAWNTTQWMGGNQLANPRLARRLQQIRLNLQNRSQRTLLVLSREKHPRSGAQAFRTPDHNSAIIQ
;
A
#
# COMPACT_ATOMS: atom_id res chain seq x y z
N MET A 1 67.63 18.54 43.25
CA MET A 1 67.35 17.14 42.81
C MET A 1 65.86 16.86 43.03
N THR A 2 65.06 17.14 42.05
CA THR A 2 63.61 16.88 42.04
C THR A 2 63.32 15.69 41.12
N ALA A 3 62.87 14.59 41.71
CA ALA A 3 62.57 13.37 41.02
C ALA A 3 61.30 13.57 40.16
N ALA A 4 61.44 13.31 38.85
CA ALA A 4 60.30 13.27 37.90
C ALA A 4 59.42 12.03 38.18
N ALA A 5 58.10 12.26 38.31
CA ALA A 5 57.11 11.19 38.42
C ALA A 5 57.02 10.43 37.09
N PRO A 6 56.81 9.10 37.12
CA PRO A 6 56.68 8.31 35.89
C PRO A 6 55.38 8.66 35.14
N VAL A 7 55.52 8.92 33.85
CA VAL A 7 54.44 9.07 32.90
C VAL A 7 53.70 7.72 32.82
N THR A 8 52.50 7.67 33.35
CA THR A 8 51.61 6.51 33.20
C THR A 8 51.22 6.40 31.73
N GLU A 9 51.74 5.35 31.08
CA GLU A 9 51.41 4.93 29.75
C GLU A 9 49.88 4.68 29.67
N ILE A 10 49.16 5.54 28.95
CA ILE A 10 47.74 5.37 28.68
C ILE A 10 47.65 4.15 27.74
N GLN A 11 47.35 3.00 28.32
CA GLN A 11 46.99 1.82 27.52
C GLN A 11 45.85 2.19 26.55
N PRO A 12 45.98 1.93 25.25
CA PRO A 12 44.89 2.12 24.33
C PRO A 12 43.70 1.26 24.80
N LEU A 13 42.55 1.91 25.01
CA LEU A 13 41.27 1.23 25.24
C LEU A 13 41.07 0.26 24.08
N GLU A 14 41.54 -0.99 24.27
CA GLU A 14 41.08 -2.10 23.44
C GLU A 14 39.57 -2.14 23.57
N CYS A 15 38.90 -1.71 22.53
CA CYS A 15 37.45 -1.81 22.38
C CYS A 15 37.11 -3.30 22.43
N ASN A 16 36.70 -3.76 23.61
CA ASN A 16 36.40 -5.17 23.87
C ASN A 16 35.28 -5.57 22.90
N HIS A 17 35.63 -6.35 21.88
CA HIS A 17 34.77 -6.76 20.76
C HIS A 17 33.51 -7.53 21.21
N GLN A 18 33.44 -7.95 22.48
CA GLN A 18 32.28 -8.61 23.10
C GLN A 18 31.15 -7.64 23.47
N GLU A 19 31.42 -6.34 23.66
CA GLU A 19 30.36 -5.37 24.07
C GLU A 19 29.38 -4.98 22.97
N ILE A 20 29.73 -5.24 21.70
CA ILE A 20 28.85 -4.83 20.59
C ILE A 20 27.64 -5.78 20.47
N PHE A 21 27.77 -7.02 20.93
CA PHE A 21 26.72 -8.04 20.78
C PHE A 21 26.64 -8.96 22.01
N PRO A 22 26.01 -8.53 23.10
CA PRO A 22 26.01 -9.25 24.37
C PRO A 22 24.98 -10.40 24.41
N VAL A 23 24.97 -11.31 23.47
CA VAL A 23 24.09 -12.47 23.52
C VAL A 23 24.88 -13.75 23.31
N GLU A 24 25.45 -14.28 24.38
CA GLU A 24 25.99 -15.63 24.42
C GLU A 24 25.15 -16.57 25.30
N ALA A 25 25.03 -17.74 24.79
CA ALA A 25 24.87 -19.09 25.37
C ALA A 25 24.07 -19.34 26.67
N ALA A 26 23.84 -18.39 27.55
CA ALA A 26 23.25 -18.64 28.86
C ALA A 26 21.75 -19.04 28.84
N ASP A 27 21.08 -19.05 27.65
CA ASP A 27 19.62 -19.20 27.60
C ASP A 27 19.11 -20.12 26.47
N ALA A 28 19.69 -21.30 26.31
CA ALA A 28 19.14 -22.30 25.39
C ALA A 28 17.67 -22.58 25.69
N GLN A 29 17.32 -22.76 26.95
CA GLN A 29 15.93 -23.00 27.38
C GLN A 29 15.01 -21.79 27.08
N ARG A 30 15.42 -20.56 27.40
CA ARG A 30 14.64 -19.35 27.09
C ARG A 30 14.49 -19.16 25.59
N SER A 31 15.52 -19.49 24.80
CA SER A 31 15.48 -19.44 23.35
C SER A 31 14.48 -20.45 22.77
N ILE A 32 14.42 -21.67 23.33
CA ILE A 32 13.45 -22.70 22.91
C ILE A 32 12.03 -22.23 23.25
N ILE A 33 11.78 -21.76 24.47
CA ILE A 33 10.45 -21.28 24.88
C ILE A 33 10.01 -20.10 24.01
N ALA A 34 10.87 -19.10 23.79
CA ALA A 34 10.55 -17.96 22.93
C ALA A 34 10.32 -18.38 21.48
N GLY A 35 11.05 -19.39 20.97
CA GLY A 35 10.82 -19.96 19.65
C GLY A 35 9.46 -20.66 19.52
N LEU A 36 9.05 -21.42 20.52
CA LEU A 36 7.73 -22.04 20.57
C LEU A 36 6.62 -20.99 20.63
N LEU A 37 6.78 -19.96 21.48
CA LEU A 37 5.83 -18.84 21.55
C LEU A 37 5.77 -18.05 20.25
N LEU A 38 6.89 -17.86 19.55
CA LEU A 38 6.91 -17.28 18.21
C LEU A 38 6.09 -18.12 17.24
N ALA A 39 6.30 -19.45 17.22
CA ALA A 39 5.53 -20.33 16.34
C ALA A 39 4.03 -20.22 16.60
N VAL A 40 3.62 -20.25 17.88
CA VAL A 40 2.22 -20.04 18.26
C VAL A 40 1.71 -18.67 17.81
N PHE A 41 2.49 -17.60 18.05
CA PHE A 41 2.11 -16.26 17.62
C PHE A 41 1.94 -16.17 16.10
N LEU A 42 2.85 -16.74 15.31
CA LEU A 42 2.77 -16.71 13.83
C LEU A 42 1.54 -17.49 13.31
N VAL A 43 1.19 -18.62 13.95
CA VAL A 43 -0.04 -19.36 13.62
C VAL A 43 -1.27 -18.53 13.95
N LEU A 44 -1.36 -17.96 15.14
CA LEU A 44 -2.48 -17.10 15.55
C LEU A 44 -2.58 -15.85 14.66
N TYR A 45 -1.45 -15.27 14.27
CA TYR A 45 -1.40 -14.14 13.36
C TYR A 45 -1.88 -14.52 11.96
N ALA A 46 -1.47 -15.66 11.44
CA ALA A 46 -1.95 -16.17 10.16
C ALA A 46 -3.47 -16.44 10.18
N LEU A 47 -4.00 -16.98 11.29
CA LEU A 47 -5.44 -17.17 11.50
C LEU A 47 -6.17 -15.82 11.60
N LEU A 48 -5.58 -14.82 12.26
CA LEU A 48 -6.11 -13.46 12.30
C LEU A 48 -6.22 -12.87 10.90
N LEU A 49 -5.15 -12.94 10.10
CA LEU A 49 -5.17 -12.48 8.71
C LEU A 49 -6.21 -13.25 7.88
N HIS A 50 -6.28 -14.57 8.04
CA HIS A 50 -7.29 -15.39 7.36
C HIS A 50 -8.71 -14.95 7.70
N GLY A 51 -8.97 -14.54 8.94
CA GLY A 51 -10.27 -14.02 9.38
C GLY A 51 -10.71 -12.75 8.65
N PHE A 52 -9.76 -11.94 8.14
CA PHE A 52 -10.03 -10.71 7.38
C PHE A 52 -9.79 -10.85 5.87
N TYR A 53 -9.14 -11.96 5.45
CA TYR A 53 -8.78 -12.19 4.06
C TYR A 53 -10.00 -12.40 3.16
N GLU A 54 -10.07 -11.58 2.11
CA GLU A 54 -11.02 -11.74 1.01
C GLU A 54 -10.31 -11.42 -0.32
N PRO A 55 -10.37 -12.30 -1.34
CA PRO A 55 -9.62 -12.15 -2.58
C PRO A 55 -10.25 -11.11 -3.52
N ALA A 56 -10.35 -9.88 -3.05
CA ALA A 56 -10.86 -8.72 -3.77
C ALA A 56 -10.17 -7.43 -3.30
N HIS A 57 -10.27 -6.38 -4.10
CA HIS A 57 -9.78 -5.06 -3.74
C HIS A 57 -10.61 -3.94 -4.40
N PRO A 58 -10.88 -2.84 -3.71
CA PRO A 58 -11.53 -1.65 -4.29
C PRO A 58 -10.53 -0.64 -4.86
N GLY A 59 -9.24 -0.79 -4.53
CA GLY A 59 -8.26 0.28 -4.63
C GLY A 59 -7.63 0.44 -6.01
N VAL A 60 -7.19 1.65 -6.27
CA VAL A 60 -6.57 2.03 -7.54
C VAL A 60 -5.12 1.54 -7.64
N ASP A 61 -4.38 1.55 -6.51
CA ASP A 61 -3.00 1.07 -6.43
C ASP A 61 -2.97 -0.46 -6.64
N GLN A 62 -3.85 -1.17 -5.94
CA GLN A 62 -4.00 -2.62 -6.02
C GLN A 62 -4.33 -3.08 -7.43
N ASN A 63 -5.16 -2.32 -8.17
CA ASN A 63 -5.45 -2.62 -9.58
C ASN A 63 -4.17 -2.71 -10.42
N GLY A 64 -3.21 -1.78 -10.23
CA GLY A 64 -1.93 -1.81 -10.95
C GLY A 64 -1.15 -3.10 -10.73
N TYR A 65 -1.00 -3.52 -9.47
CA TYR A 65 -0.28 -4.74 -9.11
C TYR A 65 -1.00 -6.02 -9.57
N MET A 66 -2.30 -6.10 -9.33
CA MET A 66 -3.09 -7.30 -9.62
C MET A 66 -3.28 -7.49 -11.13
N VAL A 67 -3.47 -6.42 -11.90
CA VAL A 67 -3.49 -6.49 -13.38
C VAL A 67 -2.14 -6.95 -13.92
N THR A 68 -1.02 -6.45 -13.35
CA THR A 68 0.32 -6.92 -13.73
C THR A 68 0.49 -8.41 -13.46
N ALA A 69 0.05 -8.90 -12.28
CA ALA A 69 0.08 -10.32 -11.93
C ALA A 69 -0.73 -11.17 -12.94
N ARG A 70 -1.93 -10.71 -13.29
CA ARG A 70 -2.76 -11.38 -14.28
C ARG A 70 -2.10 -11.42 -15.66
N LEU A 71 -1.64 -10.29 -16.16
CA LEU A 71 -1.04 -10.20 -17.50
C LEU A 71 0.22 -11.06 -17.64
N LEU A 72 1.06 -11.09 -16.59
CA LEU A 72 2.24 -11.95 -16.55
C LEU A 72 1.86 -13.44 -16.55
N SER A 73 0.91 -13.84 -15.69
CA SER A 73 0.52 -15.25 -15.58
C SER A 73 -0.26 -15.77 -16.79
N GLU A 74 -1.07 -14.94 -17.45
CA GLU A 74 -1.92 -15.34 -18.57
C GLU A 74 -1.23 -15.16 -19.93
N HIS A 75 -0.34 -14.17 -20.05
CA HIS A 75 0.19 -13.74 -21.35
C HIS A 75 1.70 -13.54 -21.38
N GLY A 76 2.42 -13.70 -20.27
CA GLY A 76 3.87 -13.46 -20.17
C GLY A 76 4.30 -12.02 -20.45
N ARG A 77 3.41 -11.04 -20.27
CA ARG A 77 3.67 -9.64 -20.59
C ARG A 77 3.18 -8.68 -19.51
N LEU A 78 3.79 -7.48 -19.44
CA LEU A 78 3.47 -6.45 -18.45
C LEU A 78 2.41 -5.44 -18.93
N TYR A 79 1.91 -5.57 -20.14
CA TYR A 79 1.03 -4.60 -20.77
C TYR A 79 -0.16 -5.25 -21.47
N PHE A 80 -1.17 -4.43 -21.74
CA PHE A 80 -2.23 -4.75 -22.69
C PHE A 80 -2.46 -3.59 -23.67
N LYS A 81 -3.07 -3.89 -24.83
CA LYS A 81 -3.57 -2.87 -25.74
C LYS A 81 -5.09 -2.78 -25.59
N PRO A 82 -5.65 -1.59 -25.35
CA PRO A 82 -7.09 -1.45 -25.20
C PRO A 82 -7.79 -1.68 -26.55
N HIS A 83 -8.96 -2.30 -26.50
CA HIS A 83 -9.79 -2.47 -27.70
C HIS A 83 -10.45 -1.18 -28.16
N ASN A 84 -10.57 -0.21 -27.25
CA ASN A 84 -11.16 1.10 -27.46
C ASN A 84 -10.48 2.07 -26.51
N PRO A 85 -10.20 3.32 -26.89
CA PRO A 85 -9.57 4.34 -26.04
C PRO A 85 -10.31 4.59 -24.72
N LEU A 86 -11.63 4.33 -24.65
CA LEU A 86 -12.47 4.50 -23.46
C LEU A 86 -12.49 3.28 -22.55
N GLN A 87 -11.90 2.16 -22.97
CA GLN A 87 -11.82 0.98 -22.13
C GLN A 87 -11.16 1.31 -20.81
N PHE A 88 -11.74 0.81 -19.72
CA PHE A 88 -11.19 1.02 -18.38
C PHE A 88 -9.78 0.43 -18.27
N ALA A 89 -8.87 1.21 -17.72
CA ALA A 89 -7.52 0.76 -17.43
C ALA A 89 -7.09 1.05 -15.98
N GLY A 90 -7.85 1.85 -15.24
CA GLY A 90 -7.52 2.30 -13.89
C GLY A 90 -6.60 3.54 -13.86
N ARG A 91 -6.62 4.25 -12.74
CA ARG A 91 -5.88 5.52 -12.57
C ARG A 91 -4.36 5.32 -12.53
N MET A 92 -3.91 4.17 -12.04
CA MET A 92 -2.48 3.86 -11.86
C MET A 92 -1.88 3.12 -13.05
N MET A 93 -2.57 3.15 -14.20
CA MET A 93 -2.08 2.59 -15.45
C MET A 93 -1.60 3.73 -16.38
N VAL A 94 -0.50 3.51 -17.06
CA VAL A 94 0.13 4.50 -17.97
C VAL A 94 0.04 4.05 -19.41
N LEU A 95 -0.26 5.01 -20.31
CA LEU A 95 -0.30 4.80 -21.74
C LEU A 95 1.04 5.26 -22.35
N THR A 96 1.71 4.34 -23.03
CA THR A 96 2.94 4.64 -23.77
C THR A 96 2.62 5.11 -25.19
N PRO A 97 3.54 5.82 -25.88
CA PRO A 97 3.31 6.35 -27.23
C PRO A 97 2.94 5.28 -28.28
N ASP A 98 3.37 4.03 -28.08
CA ASP A 98 3.04 2.88 -28.93
C ASP A 98 1.67 2.23 -28.63
N GLY A 99 0.87 2.88 -27.79
CA GLY A 99 -0.50 2.47 -27.46
C GLY A 99 -0.60 1.30 -26.48
N LYS A 100 0.48 0.96 -25.78
CA LYS A 100 0.49 -0.03 -24.71
C LYS A 100 0.13 0.60 -23.37
N ILE A 101 -0.60 -0.14 -22.53
CA ILE A 101 -0.97 0.27 -21.18
C ILE A 101 -0.23 -0.61 -20.18
N PHE A 102 0.58 0.01 -19.32
CA PHE A 102 1.35 -0.60 -18.24
C PHE A 102 0.86 -0.10 -16.89
N ALA A 103 1.13 -0.85 -15.81
CA ALA A 103 1.09 -0.25 -14.47
C ALA A 103 2.25 0.74 -14.30
N LYS A 104 2.01 1.86 -13.59
CA LYS A 104 3.08 2.84 -13.30
C LYS A 104 4.10 2.31 -12.28
N TYR A 105 3.68 1.32 -11.49
CA TYR A 105 4.47 0.73 -10.40
C TYR A 105 5.54 -0.25 -10.90
N PRO A 106 6.60 -0.47 -10.11
CA PRO A 106 7.55 -1.54 -10.41
C PRO A 106 6.86 -2.91 -10.35
N PRO A 107 7.34 -3.89 -11.14
CA PRO A 107 6.61 -5.13 -11.39
C PRO A 107 6.74 -6.20 -10.29
N GLY A 108 7.54 -5.99 -9.24
CA GLY A 108 7.89 -7.03 -8.27
C GLY A 108 6.69 -7.70 -7.59
N VAL A 109 5.70 -6.92 -7.11
CA VAL A 109 4.46 -7.49 -6.56
C VAL A 109 3.68 -8.25 -7.62
N GLY A 110 3.61 -7.72 -8.84
CA GLY A 110 2.99 -8.39 -9.98
C GLY A 110 3.66 -9.72 -10.31
N VAL A 111 5.00 -9.80 -10.23
CA VAL A 111 5.77 -11.05 -10.42
C VAL A 111 5.43 -12.06 -9.34
N LEU A 112 5.46 -11.67 -8.06
CA LEU A 112 5.07 -12.55 -6.95
C LEU A 112 3.63 -13.03 -7.10
N GLY A 113 2.71 -12.13 -7.45
CA GLY A 113 1.31 -12.45 -7.71
C GLY A 113 1.13 -13.40 -8.90
N ALA A 114 1.90 -13.23 -9.99
CA ALA A 114 1.88 -14.12 -11.14
C ALA A 114 2.38 -15.54 -10.75
N ILE A 115 3.46 -15.64 -9.99
CA ILE A 115 3.95 -16.92 -9.46
C ILE A 115 2.86 -17.59 -8.62
N ALA A 116 2.24 -16.87 -7.69
CA ALA A 116 1.17 -17.41 -6.85
C ALA A 116 -0.03 -17.89 -7.68
N ARG A 117 -0.40 -17.16 -8.73
CA ARG A 117 -1.49 -17.55 -9.67
C ARG A 117 -1.16 -18.83 -10.42
N ILE A 118 0.08 -18.99 -10.90
CA ILE A 118 0.53 -20.16 -11.65
C ILE A 118 0.60 -21.39 -10.74
N LEU A 119 1.12 -21.23 -9.53
CA LEU A 119 1.37 -22.35 -8.61
C LEU A 119 0.09 -22.87 -7.93
N TYR A 120 -0.93 -22.03 -7.76
CA TYR A 120 -2.12 -22.45 -6.99
C TYR A 120 -3.43 -22.15 -7.72
N ARG A 121 -3.88 -20.90 -7.76
CA ARG A 121 -5.16 -20.48 -8.38
C ARG A 121 -5.17 -18.98 -8.70
N PRO A 122 -6.05 -18.51 -9.58
CA PRO A 122 -6.11 -17.09 -9.96
C PRO A 122 -6.20 -16.10 -8.81
N SER A 123 -6.91 -16.45 -7.73
CA SER A 123 -7.05 -15.60 -6.54
C SER A 123 -5.83 -15.62 -5.62
N ALA A 124 -4.84 -16.51 -5.84
CA ALA A 124 -3.65 -16.59 -4.99
C ALA A 124 -2.75 -15.35 -5.06
N MET A 125 -2.92 -14.50 -6.08
CA MET A 125 -2.21 -13.20 -6.13
C MET A 125 -2.48 -12.31 -4.91
N TYR A 126 -3.64 -12.48 -4.26
CA TYR A 126 -4.00 -11.75 -3.04
C TYR A 126 -3.30 -12.28 -1.77
N LEU A 127 -2.61 -13.43 -1.84
CA LEU A 127 -1.86 -14.01 -0.72
C LEU A 127 -0.44 -13.44 -0.60
N VAL A 128 0.01 -12.61 -1.54
CA VAL A 128 1.39 -12.08 -1.55
C VAL A 128 1.68 -11.29 -0.27
N ASP A 129 0.86 -10.30 0.07
CA ASP A 129 1.09 -9.48 1.27
C ASP A 129 0.93 -10.28 2.57
N PRO A 130 -0.11 -11.10 2.78
CA PRO A 130 -0.21 -11.95 3.97
C PRO A 130 1.01 -12.84 4.18
N ILE A 131 1.46 -13.55 3.13
CA ILE A 131 2.62 -14.45 3.21
C ILE A 131 3.89 -13.66 3.49
N CYS A 132 4.13 -12.56 2.78
CA CYS A 132 5.31 -11.73 2.98
C CYS A 132 5.33 -11.07 4.37
N THR A 133 4.16 -10.71 4.93
CA THR A 133 4.08 -10.16 6.29
C THR A 133 4.40 -11.22 7.33
N VAL A 134 3.87 -12.44 7.22
CA VAL A 134 4.24 -13.55 8.12
C VAL A 134 5.75 -13.86 8.00
N MET A 135 6.29 -13.86 6.80
CA MET A 135 7.74 -13.99 6.55
C MET A 135 8.53 -12.85 7.24
N ALA A 136 8.04 -11.60 7.14
CA ALA A 136 8.64 -10.47 7.83
C ALA A 136 8.70 -10.71 9.35
N LEU A 137 7.60 -11.12 9.96
CA LEU A 137 7.53 -11.38 11.41
C LEU A 137 8.48 -12.52 11.83
N PHE A 138 8.56 -13.58 11.04
CA PHE A 138 9.50 -14.67 11.28
C PHE A 138 10.95 -14.18 11.28
N PHE A 139 11.37 -13.47 10.23
CA PHE A 139 12.75 -12.97 10.14
C PHE A 139 13.01 -11.79 11.08
N ALA A 140 11.98 -11.01 11.45
CA ALA A 140 12.10 -9.95 12.45
C ALA A 140 12.53 -10.50 13.81
N TYR A 141 12.06 -11.68 14.22
CA TYR A 141 12.54 -12.32 15.43
C TYR A 141 14.06 -12.51 15.42
N PHE A 142 14.61 -13.08 14.37
CA PHE A 142 16.05 -13.30 14.24
C PHE A 142 16.84 -11.98 14.05
N LEU A 143 16.23 -10.99 13.42
CA LEU A 143 16.79 -9.64 13.32
C LEU A 143 16.90 -9.02 14.73
N PHE A 144 15.83 -9.04 15.51
CA PHE A 144 15.77 -8.49 16.86
C PHE A 144 16.69 -9.26 17.83
N ARG A 145 16.77 -10.59 17.70
CA ARG A 145 17.75 -11.44 18.43
C ARG A 145 19.21 -11.03 18.20
N SER A 146 19.46 -10.21 17.20
CA SER A 146 20.81 -9.68 17.03
C SER A 146 21.22 -8.67 18.11
N LEU A 147 20.28 -8.04 18.79
CA LEU A 147 20.54 -7.00 19.82
C LEU A 147 19.80 -7.26 21.13
N LEU A 148 18.77 -8.10 21.14
CA LEU A 148 17.83 -8.31 22.23
C LEU A 148 17.88 -9.75 22.72
N ASP A 149 17.50 -9.97 23.98
CA ASP A 149 17.24 -11.29 24.51
C ASP A 149 16.02 -11.95 23.83
N PRO A 150 15.80 -13.29 23.99
CA PRO A 150 14.74 -14.01 23.28
C PRO A 150 13.34 -13.44 23.50
N PHE A 151 12.99 -13.06 24.72
CA PHE A 151 11.65 -12.55 25.04
C PHE A 151 11.46 -11.13 24.54
N MET A 152 12.46 -10.25 24.67
CA MET A 152 12.41 -8.91 24.12
C MET A 152 12.31 -8.92 22.58
N ALA A 153 12.98 -9.87 21.92
CA ALA A 153 12.84 -10.05 20.49
C ALA A 153 11.42 -10.50 20.11
N LEU A 154 10.82 -11.42 20.87
CA LEU A 154 9.43 -11.85 20.67
C LEU A 154 8.45 -10.67 20.86
N ILE A 155 8.63 -9.87 21.90
CA ILE A 155 7.83 -8.66 22.12
C ILE A 155 7.94 -7.71 20.94
N GLY A 156 9.14 -7.51 20.38
CA GLY A 156 9.33 -6.69 19.18
C GLY A 156 8.54 -7.23 17.98
N VAL A 157 8.48 -8.55 17.79
CA VAL A 157 7.67 -9.18 16.73
C VAL A 157 6.18 -8.95 16.97
N ILE A 158 5.70 -9.08 18.20
CA ILE A 158 4.30 -8.80 18.56
C ILE A 158 3.96 -7.34 18.27
N TRP A 159 4.83 -6.40 18.64
CA TRP A 159 4.66 -4.98 18.32
C TRP A 159 4.60 -4.71 16.81
N LEU A 160 5.50 -5.30 16.05
CA LEU A 160 5.51 -5.15 14.60
C LEU A 160 4.25 -5.73 13.97
N GLY A 161 3.86 -6.95 14.37
CA GLY A 161 2.73 -7.67 13.78
C GLY A 161 1.38 -7.04 14.12
N LEU A 162 1.18 -6.64 15.37
CA LEU A 162 -0.09 -6.06 15.84
C LEU A 162 -0.15 -4.54 15.67
N ASN A 163 0.86 -3.91 15.07
CA ASN A 163 0.81 -2.50 14.72
C ASN A 163 -0.32 -2.22 13.73
N PRO A 164 -1.11 -1.13 13.89
CA PRO A 164 -2.20 -0.77 12.99
C PRO A 164 -1.79 -0.67 11.52
N VAL A 165 -0.60 -0.13 11.25
CA VAL A 165 -0.09 0.02 9.87
C VAL A 165 0.22 -1.36 9.28
N THR A 166 0.93 -2.21 10.02
CA THR A 166 1.25 -3.58 9.59
C THR A 166 -0.02 -4.38 9.31
N LEU A 167 -0.99 -4.38 10.24
CA LEU A 167 -2.26 -5.09 10.08
C LEU A 167 -3.06 -4.62 8.86
N THR A 168 -3.09 -3.30 8.61
CA THR A 168 -3.79 -2.76 7.43
C THR A 168 -3.18 -3.28 6.14
N TYR A 169 -1.84 -3.24 6.03
CA TYR A 169 -1.15 -3.57 4.78
C TYR A 169 -0.73 -5.03 4.65
N ALA A 170 -0.97 -5.84 5.68
CA ALA A 170 -0.81 -7.29 5.61
C ALA A 170 -1.83 -7.98 4.69
N ASP A 171 -3.00 -7.37 4.43
CA ASP A 171 -4.08 -7.94 3.62
C ASP A 171 -4.67 -6.94 2.60
N ASP A 172 -3.88 -5.97 2.16
CA ASP A 172 -4.38 -4.89 1.28
C ASP A 172 -4.12 -5.13 -0.23
N ALA A 173 -3.45 -6.21 -0.61
CA ALA A 173 -3.04 -6.50 -1.99
C ALA A 173 -2.22 -5.35 -2.63
N ASN A 174 -1.36 -4.74 -1.84
CA ASN A 174 -0.52 -3.58 -2.18
C ASN A 174 0.96 -4.00 -2.29
N SER A 175 1.89 -3.07 -2.13
CA SER A 175 3.33 -3.33 -2.14
C SER A 175 3.97 -3.37 -0.75
N HIS A 176 3.25 -2.92 0.28
CA HIS A 176 3.85 -2.63 1.59
C HIS A 176 4.16 -3.88 2.40
N GLY A 177 3.26 -4.89 2.40
CA GLY A 177 3.52 -6.18 3.04
C GLY A 177 4.67 -6.92 2.38
N ALA A 178 4.71 -6.92 1.05
CA ALA A 178 5.80 -7.52 0.29
C ALA A 178 7.14 -6.81 0.53
N ALA A 179 7.17 -5.47 0.51
CA ALA A 179 8.37 -4.69 0.79
C ALA A 179 8.90 -4.96 2.20
N LEU A 180 8.03 -4.93 3.21
CA LEU A 180 8.40 -5.26 4.59
C LEU A 180 9.04 -6.66 4.69
N GLY A 181 8.45 -7.66 4.00
CA GLY A 181 8.95 -9.05 4.00
C GLY A 181 10.39 -9.15 3.51
N PHE A 182 10.65 -8.60 2.33
CA PHE A 182 11.98 -8.67 1.73
C PHE A 182 12.99 -7.72 2.41
N THR A 183 12.56 -6.58 2.92
CA THR A 183 13.40 -5.66 3.71
C THR A 183 13.89 -6.34 4.99
N VAL A 184 13.00 -6.94 5.77
CA VAL A 184 13.38 -7.62 7.02
C VAL A 184 14.26 -8.84 6.76
N LEU A 185 13.93 -9.66 5.76
CA LEU A 185 14.77 -10.78 5.32
C LEU A 185 16.17 -10.28 4.94
N GLY A 186 16.24 -9.22 4.14
CA GLY A 186 17.51 -8.67 3.66
C GLY A 186 18.38 -8.12 4.80
N PHE A 187 17.82 -7.33 5.72
CA PHE A 187 18.57 -6.79 6.85
C PHE A 187 18.95 -7.84 7.89
N TRP A 188 18.07 -8.83 8.16
CA TRP A 188 18.46 -9.99 8.95
C TRP A 188 19.66 -10.73 8.36
N ALA A 189 19.62 -11.01 7.08
CA ALA A 189 20.70 -11.71 6.38
C ALA A 189 21.99 -10.87 6.36
N LEU A 190 21.88 -9.53 6.14
CA LEU A 190 23.01 -8.60 6.11
C LEU A 190 23.72 -8.53 7.47
N LEU A 191 22.97 -8.31 8.57
CA LEU A 191 23.55 -8.27 9.91
C LEU A 191 24.08 -9.63 10.34
N SER A 192 23.43 -10.72 9.94
CA SER A 192 23.92 -12.08 10.18
C SER A 192 25.21 -12.36 9.41
N TRP A 193 25.32 -11.92 8.16
CA TRP A 193 26.56 -11.99 7.39
C TRP A 193 27.69 -11.18 8.03
N TRP A 194 27.40 -9.95 8.45
CA TRP A 194 28.40 -9.11 9.10
C TRP A 194 28.96 -9.73 10.38
N ARG A 195 28.07 -10.33 11.22
CA ARG A 195 28.46 -10.95 12.50
C ARG A 195 29.06 -12.34 12.36
N LYS A 196 28.29 -13.26 11.76
CA LYS A 196 28.59 -14.71 11.76
C LYS A 196 29.32 -15.17 10.50
N GLY A 197 29.30 -14.38 9.43
CA GLY A 197 29.83 -14.78 8.13
C GLY A 197 28.86 -15.68 7.37
N GLY A 198 29.46 -16.45 6.42
CA GLY A 198 28.71 -17.30 5.50
C GLY A 198 28.26 -16.53 4.26
N LEU A 199 28.91 -16.77 3.13
CA LEU A 199 28.66 -16.05 1.87
C LEU A 199 27.17 -16.09 1.46
N TRP A 200 26.50 -17.23 1.69
CA TRP A 200 25.08 -17.38 1.35
C TRP A 200 24.18 -16.31 2.03
N ARG A 201 24.49 -15.92 3.29
CA ARG A 201 23.75 -14.84 3.99
C ARG A 201 23.94 -13.50 3.30
N GLY A 202 25.17 -13.22 2.87
CA GLY A 202 25.46 -12.01 2.09
C GLY A 202 24.74 -11.99 0.75
N ILE A 203 24.69 -13.13 0.03
CA ILE A 203 23.96 -13.25 -1.23
C ILE A 203 22.46 -13.07 -1.01
N VAL A 204 21.87 -13.70 0.02
CA VAL A 204 20.46 -13.52 0.37
C VAL A 204 20.17 -12.06 0.71
N ALA A 205 21.05 -11.39 1.48
CA ALA A 205 20.90 -9.97 1.79
C ALA A 205 20.87 -9.11 0.52
N GLY A 206 21.86 -9.31 -0.37
CA GLY A 206 21.92 -8.56 -1.63
C GLY A 206 20.68 -8.81 -2.49
N LEU A 207 20.32 -10.07 -2.75
CA LEU A 207 19.15 -10.42 -3.56
C LEU A 207 17.85 -9.88 -2.99
N ALA A 208 17.61 -10.01 -1.66
CA ALA A 208 16.39 -9.54 -1.03
C ALA A 208 16.26 -8.02 -1.08
N LEU A 209 17.31 -7.27 -0.69
CA LEU A 209 17.30 -5.81 -0.72
C LEU A 209 17.26 -5.27 -2.15
N GLY A 210 17.93 -5.91 -3.10
CA GLY A 210 17.87 -5.57 -4.52
C GLY A 210 16.47 -5.84 -5.11
N PHE A 211 15.81 -6.93 -4.69
CA PHE A 211 14.45 -7.23 -5.13
C PHE A 211 13.42 -6.23 -4.58
N CYS A 212 13.65 -5.65 -3.39
CA CYS A 212 12.81 -4.56 -2.87
C CYS A 212 12.67 -3.41 -3.88
N CYS A 213 13.72 -3.09 -4.65
CA CYS A 213 13.66 -2.07 -5.70
C CYS A 213 12.61 -2.40 -6.78
N SER A 214 12.40 -3.71 -7.05
CA SER A 214 11.35 -4.18 -7.97
C SER A 214 9.95 -4.14 -7.36
N ILE A 215 9.84 -4.00 -6.04
CA ILE A 215 8.57 -3.83 -5.31
C ILE A 215 8.25 -2.34 -5.21
N ARG A 216 9.24 -1.51 -4.85
CA ARG A 216 9.11 -0.06 -4.70
C ARG A 216 10.42 0.61 -5.11
N TYR A 217 10.37 1.58 -6.02
CA TYR A 217 11.59 2.27 -6.50
C TYR A 217 12.37 2.98 -5.39
N THR A 218 11.70 3.47 -4.35
CA THR A 218 12.32 4.14 -3.20
C THR A 218 13.23 3.22 -2.38
N GLU A 219 13.00 1.92 -2.43
CA GLU A 219 13.80 0.92 -1.74
C GLU A 219 15.23 0.78 -2.32
N PHE A 220 15.51 1.49 -3.42
CA PHE A 220 16.91 1.67 -3.87
C PHE A 220 17.78 2.32 -2.79
N LEU A 221 17.19 3.06 -1.87
CA LEU A 221 17.91 3.64 -0.72
C LEU A 221 18.55 2.58 0.19
N TRP A 222 18.12 1.31 0.13
CA TRP A 222 18.76 0.21 0.86
C TRP A 222 20.19 -0.06 0.41
N CYS A 223 20.62 0.48 -0.74
CA CYS A 223 22.04 0.46 -1.14
C CYS A 223 22.94 1.17 -0.12
N LEU A 224 22.44 2.20 0.60
CA LEU A 224 23.23 2.99 1.55
C LEU A 224 23.62 2.18 2.79
N PRO A 225 22.68 1.59 3.57
CA PRO A 225 23.05 0.73 4.68
C PRO A 225 23.78 -0.55 4.23
N LEU A 226 23.42 -1.14 3.07
CA LEU A 226 24.11 -2.28 2.51
C LEU A 226 25.59 -1.96 2.27
N LEU A 227 25.88 -0.89 1.52
CA LEU A 227 27.26 -0.46 1.23
C LEU A 227 28.04 -0.13 2.51
N SER A 228 27.39 0.59 3.44
CA SER A 228 27.99 0.93 4.73
C SER A 228 28.45 -0.33 5.50
N VAL A 229 27.56 -1.33 5.63
CA VAL A 229 27.87 -2.59 6.32
C VAL A 229 28.95 -3.38 5.58
N VAL A 230 28.91 -3.43 4.26
CA VAL A 230 29.95 -4.11 3.45
C VAL A 230 31.32 -3.44 3.66
N VAL A 231 31.38 -2.11 3.56
CA VAL A 231 32.61 -1.36 3.77
C VAL A 231 33.17 -1.57 5.18
N MET A 232 32.33 -1.52 6.21
CA MET A 232 32.75 -1.77 7.59
C MET A 232 33.26 -3.21 7.78
N ALA A 233 32.57 -4.19 7.21
CA ALA A 233 32.94 -5.60 7.33
C ALA A 233 34.29 -5.88 6.68
N VAL A 234 34.59 -5.23 5.56
CA VAL A 234 35.88 -5.37 4.85
C VAL A 234 37.00 -4.61 5.57
N LYS A 235 36.77 -3.36 5.99
CA LYS A 235 37.76 -2.55 6.72
C LYS A 235 38.15 -3.16 8.06
N ASP A 236 37.22 -3.80 8.75
CA ASP A 236 37.47 -4.47 10.02
C ASP A 236 38.10 -5.88 9.82
N HIS A 237 38.49 -6.25 8.61
CA HIS A 237 39.02 -7.57 8.26
C HIS A 237 38.10 -8.74 8.66
N ARG A 238 36.83 -8.48 8.95
CA ARG A 238 35.85 -9.52 9.27
C ARG A 238 35.44 -10.31 8.05
N ARG A 239 35.50 -9.68 6.87
CA ARG A 239 35.14 -10.28 5.58
C ARG A 239 36.15 -9.88 4.51
N SER A 240 36.36 -10.77 3.56
CA SER A 240 37.22 -10.45 2.41
C SER A 240 36.49 -9.47 1.46
N TRP A 241 37.27 -8.67 0.73
CA TRP A 241 36.72 -7.77 -0.30
C TRP A 241 35.93 -8.53 -1.36
N ARG A 242 36.34 -9.80 -1.70
CA ARG A 242 35.64 -10.68 -2.64
C ARG A 242 34.21 -11.00 -2.15
N GLN A 243 34.08 -11.34 -0.87
CA GLN A 243 32.75 -11.55 -0.28
C GLN A 243 31.90 -10.29 -0.31
N GLY A 244 32.46 -9.11 0.01
CA GLY A 244 31.77 -7.82 -0.10
C GLY A 244 31.30 -7.54 -1.52
N LEU A 245 32.17 -7.78 -2.52
CA LEU A 245 31.80 -7.65 -3.94
C LEU A 245 30.65 -8.58 -4.32
N MET A 246 30.66 -9.85 -3.88
CA MET A 246 29.57 -10.79 -4.17
C MET A 246 28.22 -10.34 -3.57
N VAL A 247 28.23 -9.73 -2.38
CA VAL A 247 27.01 -9.14 -1.78
C VAL A 247 26.48 -7.98 -2.64
N LEU A 248 27.37 -7.09 -3.10
CA LEU A 248 27.00 -5.97 -3.97
C LEU A 248 26.50 -6.44 -5.34
N LEU A 249 27.14 -7.45 -5.93
CA LEU A 249 26.68 -8.06 -7.18
C LEU A 249 25.31 -8.73 -7.00
N ALA A 250 25.08 -9.42 -5.88
CA ALA A 250 23.78 -9.99 -5.56
C ALA A 250 22.68 -8.93 -5.46
N PHE A 251 22.97 -7.74 -4.91
CA PHE A 251 22.05 -6.60 -4.93
C PHE A 251 21.83 -6.05 -6.35
N ALA A 252 22.90 -5.97 -7.13
CA ALA A 252 22.84 -5.39 -8.47
C ALA A 252 22.02 -6.26 -9.46
N VAL A 253 21.95 -7.60 -9.28
CA VAL A 253 21.21 -8.48 -10.19
C VAL A 253 19.73 -8.14 -10.30
N PRO A 254 18.92 -8.09 -9.23
CA PRO A 254 17.52 -7.71 -9.34
C PRO A 254 17.34 -6.26 -9.84
N VAL A 255 18.22 -5.34 -9.46
CA VAL A 255 18.21 -3.96 -9.95
C VAL A 255 18.47 -3.89 -11.45
N ALA A 256 19.43 -4.67 -11.96
CA ALA A 256 19.71 -4.74 -13.39
C ALA A 256 18.52 -5.35 -14.17
N ILE A 257 17.89 -6.39 -13.63
CA ILE A 257 16.67 -6.97 -14.21
C ILE A 257 15.55 -5.90 -14.28
N LEU A 258 15.32 -5.15 -13.20
CA LEU A 258 14.36 -4.05 -13.19
C LEU A 258 14.70 -2.98 -14.23
N ALA A 259 15.97 -2.59 -14.36
CA ALA A 259 16.43 -1.64 -15.35
C ALA A 259 16.20 -2.12 -16.79
N LEU A 260 16.44 -3.40 -17.07
CA LEU A 260 16.12 -4.03 -18.36
C LEU A 260 14.61 -4.06 -18.64
N MET A 261 13.79 -4.37 -17.62
CA MET A 261 12.32 -4.32 -17.74
C MET A 261 11.83 -2.90 -18.02
N ASN A 262 12.39 -1.90 -17.33
CA ASN A 262 12.09 -0.49 -17.59
C ASN A 262 12.50 -0.09 -19.02
N TRP A 263 13.67 -0.51 -19.48
CA TRP A 263 14.12 -0.24 -20.84
C TRP A 263 13.15 -0.84 -21.88
N ALA A 264 12.78 -2.10 -21.71
CA ALA A 264 11.85 -2.78 -22.60
C ALA A 264 10.44 -2.17 -22.59
N SER A 265 10.00 -1.66 -21.42
CA SER A 265 8.65 -1.10 -21.25
C SER A 265 8.56 0.38 -21.58
N PHE A 266 9.59 1.16 -21.27
CA PHE A 266 9.58 2.62 -21.27
C PHE A 266 10.71 3.27 -22.09
N GLY A 267 11.54 2.47 -22.75
CA GLY A 267 12.56 2.93 -23.70
C GLY A 267 13.88 3.39 -23.08
N ALA A 268 14.02 3.36 -21.73
CA ALA A 268 15.30 3.60 -21.05
C ALA A 268 15.32 2.95 -19.68
N PRO A 269 16.50 2.48 -19.18
CA PRO A 269 16.59 1.77 -17.90
C PRO A 269 16.19 2.61 -16.68
N TRP A 270 16.34 3.93 -16.73
CA TRP A 270 15.96 4.88 -15.67
C TRP A 270 14.53 5.43 -15.81
N ARG A 271 13.85 5.21 -16.95
CA ARG A 271 12.46 5.61 -17.11
C ARG A 271 11.55 4.61 -16.42
N THR A 272 10.67 5.13 -15.59
CA THR A 272 9.65 4.35 -14.88
C THR A 272 8.27 4.73 -15.39
N GLY A 273 7.24 4.00 -14.97
CA GLY A 273 5.86 4.38 -15.26
C GLY A 273 5.50 5.79 -14.75
N TYR A 274 6.15 6.28 -13.71
CA TYR A 274 5.97 7.65 -13.19
C TYR A 274 6.37 8.73 -14.19
N TRP A 275 7.31 8.46 -15.09
CA TRP A 275 7.67 9.39 -16.17
C TRP A 275 6.51 9.70 -17.10
N PHE A 276 5.62 8.73 -17.34
CA PHE A 276 4.48 8.86 -18.26
C PHE A 276 3.21 9.37 -17.57
N CYS A 277 3.11 9.37 -16.27
CA CYS A 277 1.91 9.86 -15.57
C CYS A 277 1.99 11.33 -15.14
N LYS A 278 3.11 12.01 -15.38
CA LYS A 278 3.39 13.38 -14.90
C LYS A 278 3.02 13.59 -13.42
N GLU A 279 2.97 12.49 -12.67
CA GLU A 279 2.86 12.60 -11.23
C GLU A 279 4.06 13.42 -10.76
N GLN A 280 3.79 14.51 -10.07
CA GLN A 280 4.87 15.28 -9.48
C GLN A 280 5.55 14.39 -8.44
N THR A 281 6.59 13.69 -8.85
CA THR A 281 7.52 13.03 -7.93
C THR A 281 8.37 14.09 -7.21
N GLY A 282 7.79 15.28 -7.01
CA GLY A 282 8.49 16.43 -6.49
C GLY A 282 8.75 16.29 -5.01
N PHE A 283 10.02 16.38 -4.69
CA PHE A 283 10.50 16.58 -3.34
C PHE A 283 10.71 18.08 -3.15
N ALA A 284 10.03 18.69 -2.18
CA ALA A 284 10.18 20.12 -1.96
C ALA A 284 10.04 20.45 -0.47
N TRP A 285 10.82 21.44 -0.03
CA TRP A 285 10.78 21.97 1.33
C TRP A 285 9.37 22.39 1.76
N ARG A 286 8.58 22.95 0.82
CA ARG A 286 7.19 23.35 1.06
C ARG A 286 6.28 22.19 1.51
N TYR A 287 6.59 20.96 1.17
CA TYR A 287 5.82 19.81 1.63
C TYR A 287 6.16 19.45 3.07
N PHE A 288 7.44 19.57 3.43
CA PHE A 288 7.89 19.35 4.79
C PHE A 288 7.25 20.37 5.75
N ILE A 289 7.35 21.66 5.46
CA ILE A 289 6.84 22.74 6.34
C ILE A 289 5.32 22.88 6.24
N GLY A 290 4.75 22.64 5.05
CA GLY A 290 3.33 22.93 4.76
C GLY A 290 3.10 24.38 4.34
N ASN A 291 1.84 24.75 4.26
CA ASN A 291 1.39 26.11 3.97
C ASN A 291 0.13 26.44 4.78
N PRO A 292 0.27 26.81 6.05
CA PRO A 292 -0.87 27.10 6.93
C PRO A 292 -1.68 28.32 6.49
N ALA A 293 -1.06 29.28 5.78
CA ALA A 293 -1.72 30.46 5.21
C ALA A 293 -2.31 30.22 3.81
N GLY A 294 -2.10 29.03 3.23
CA GLY A 294 -2.63 28.66 1.90
C GLY A 294 -4.13 28.47 1.91
N LYS A 295 -4.72 28.52 0.72
CA LYS A 295 -6.14 28.18 0.51
C LYS A 295 -6.25 26.98 -0.43
N PRO A 296 -6.61 25.77 0.07
CA PRO A 296 -6.84 25.44 1.50
C PRO A 296 -5.54 25.38 2.31
N PRO A 297 -5.59 25.60 3.63
CA PRO A 297 -4.45 25.45 4.52
C PRO A 297 -3.90 24.02 4.45
N ARG A 298 -2.59 23.88 4.37
CA ARG A 298 -1.93 22.57 4.35
C ARG A 298 -0.96 22.44 5.51
N GLN A 299 -1.17 21.42 6.32
CA GLN A 299 -0.24 21.00 7.37
C GLN A 299 1.06 20.45 6.74
N GLY A 300 2.20 20.66 7.40
CA GLY A 300 3.47 20.08 6.97
C GLY A 300 3.52 18.57 7.16
N ASN A 301 4.21 17.89 6.26
CA ASN A 301 4.32 16.43 6.31
C ASN A 301 4.96 15.95 7.63
N TRP A 302 5.90 16.72 8.21
CA TRP A 302 6.53 16.37 9.49
C TRP A 302 5.50 16.36 10.65
N GLN A 303 4.55 17.32 10.67
CA GLN A 303 3.50 17.36 11.67
C GLN A 303 2.53 16.19 11.49
N THR A 304 2.11 15.92 10.23
CA THR A 304 1.27 14.76 9.89
C THR A 304 1.95 13.46 10.28
N PHE A 305 3.26 13.35 10.03
CA PHE A 305 4.05 12.17 10.41
C PHE A 305 4.07 11.95 11.92
N LEU A 306 4.38 12.99 12.70
CA LEU A 306 4.42 12.89 14.17
C LEU A 306 3.05 12.55 14.73
N GLU A 307 1.99 13.24 14.27
CA GLU A 307 0.62 12.98 14.69
C GLU A 307 0.18 11.53 14.39
N GLN A 308 0.52 11.01 13.21
CA GLN A 308 0.18 9.64 12.87
C GLN A 308 1.07 8.61 13.55
N MET A 309 2.35 8.89 13.79
CA MET A 309 3.24 8.03 14.56
C MET A 309 2.78 7.87 16.01
N GLU A 310 2.29 8.96 16.62
CA GLU A 310 1.71 8.93 17.96
C GLU A 310 0.39 8.15 18.00
N ASN A 311 -0.49 8.35 17.02
CA ASN A 311 -1.84 7.80 17.06
C ASN A 311 -1.99 6.39 16.45
N LEU A 312 -1.21 6.06 15.42
CA LEU A 312 -1.38 4.83 14.62
C LEU A 312 -0.07 4.08 14.38
N GLY A 313 1.06 4.74 14.59
CA GLY A 313 2.38 4.18 14.35
C GLY A 313 2.97 3.45 15.55
N LEU A 314 4.07 3.96 16.04
CA LEU A 314 4.84 3.32 17.12
C LEU A 314 4.56 3.89 18.51
N PHE A 315 3.67 4.88 18.64
CA PHE A 315 3.30 5.48 19.91
C PHE A 315 4.55 5.80 20.76
N LEU A 316 4.60 5.32 22.02
CA LEU A 316 5.75 5.55 22.92
C LEU A 316 7.09 5.01 22.40
N LEU A 317 7.08 4.00 21.52
CA LEU A 317 8.34 3.47 20.96
C LEU A 317 9.05 4.46 20.04
N PHE A 318 8.32 5.38 19.39
CA PHE A 318 8.94 6.29 18.44
C PHE A 318 9.95 7.25 19.12
N PRO A 319 9.60 8.01 20.18
CA PRO A 319 10.57 8.82 20.91
C PRO A 319 11.70 7.99 21.55
N LEU A 320 11.38 6.78 22.03
CA LEU A 320 12.39 5.86 22.55
C LEU A 320 13.34 5.37 21.44
N ALA A 321 12.88 5.18 20.21
CA ALA A 321 13.74 4.83 19.09
C ALA A 321 14.72 5.96 18.74
N ILE A 322 14.26 7.21 18.74
CA ILE A 322 15.13 8.37 18.52
C ILE A 322 16.20 8.46 19.62
N ALA A 323 15.79 8.44 20.90
CA ALA A 323 16.71 8.45 22.01
C ALA A 323 17.67 7.26 21.99
N GLY A 324 17.19 6.09 21.62
CA GLY A 324 17.97 4.87 21.48
C GLY A 324 19.01 4.97 20.36
N LEU A 325 18.67 5.52 19.21
CA LEU A 325 19.61 5.72 18.10
C LEU A 325 20.72 6.71 18.47
N ILE A 326 20.34 7.81 19.12
CA ILE A 326 21.30 8.78 19.67
C ILE A 326 22.23 8.09 20.70
N ARG A 327 21.69 7.38 21.67
CA ARG A 327 22.48 6.66 22.69
C ARG A 327 23.39 5.60 22.06
N MET A 328 22.90 4.89 21.05
CA MET A 328 23.66 3.87 20.32
C MET A 328 24.83 4.48 19.54
N PHE A 329 24.70 5.71 19.07
CA PHE A 329 25.78 6.39 18.38
C PHE A 329 27.03 6.56 19.28
N TRP A 330 26.85 6.79 20.57
CA TRP A 330 27.99 6.86 21.52
C TRP A 330 28.49 5.49 21.96
N SER A 331 27.62 4.44 22.00
CA SER A 331 28.04 3.11 22.45
C SER A 331 28.51 2.20 21.33
N SER A 332 27.97 2.34 20.11
CA SER A 332 28.28 1.50 18.94
C SER A 332 28.05 2.25 17.63
N ARG A 333 29.00 3.15 17.29
CA ARG A 333 28.90 4.03 16.10
C ARG A 333 28.60 3.27 14.79
N LYS A 334 29.24 2.10 14.59
CA LYS A 334 29.06 1.32 13.37
C LYS A 334 27.64 0.79 13.21
N LEU A 335 27.06 0.28 14.29
CA LEU A 335 25.70 -0.20 14.28
C LEU A 335 24.69 0.95 14.18
N ALA A 336 24.91 2.04 14.92
CA ALA A 336 24.09 3.24 14.83
C ALA A 336 24.10 3.83 13.41
N MET A 337 25.25 3.81 12.73
CA MET A 337 25.37 4.26 11.34
C MET A 337 24.60 3.35 10.39
N ALA A 338 24.70 2.03 10.54
CA ALA A 338 23.96 1.07 9.70
C ALA A 338 22.45 1.26 9.86
N LEU A 339 21.95 1.36 11.09
CA LEU A 339 20.52 1.56 11.39
C LEU A 339 20.05 2.97 11.03
N GLY A 340 20.88 3.99 11.27
CA GLY A 340 20.59 5.37 10.86
C GLY A 340 20.45 5.51 9.34
N LEU A 341 21.33 4.87 8.57
CA LEU A 341 21.24 4.84 7.10
C LEU A 341 20.06 4.02 6.60
N TRP A 342 19.55 3.07 7.38
CA TRP A 342 18.28 2.40 7.07
C TRP A 342 17.08 3.35 7.29
N VAL A 343 17.05 4.10 8.41
CA VAL A 343 15.90 4.90 8.84
C VAL A 343 15.86 6.27 8.17
N ILE A 344 16.95 7.04 8.28
CA ILE A 344 16.95 8.49 8.00
C ILE A 344 16.72 8.81 6.52
N PRO A 345 17.40 8.19 5.53
CA PRO A 345 17.17 8.52 4.13
C PRO A 345 15.76 8.24 3.67
N SER A 346 15.19 7.09 4.06
CA SER A 346 13.81 6.71 3.71
C SER A 346 12.80 7.66 4.35
N ALA A 347 12.96 7.98 5.64
CA ALA A 347 12.09 8.95 6.31
C ALA A 347 12.18 10.33 5.65
N THR A 348 13.40 10.81 5.34
CA THR A 348 13.60 12.09 4.67
C THR A 348 12.87 12.17 3.33
N VAL A 349 13.03 11.16 2.47
CA VAL A 349 12.37 11.14 1.17
C VAL A 349 10.86 11.34 1.31
N TYR A 350 10.21 10.61 2.20
CA TYR A 350 8.76 10.70 2.35
C TYR A 350 8.30 11.93 3.12
N LEU A 351 9.09 12.50 4.01
CA LEU A 351 8.79 13.78 4.66
C LEU A 351 8.80 14.95 3.68
N PHE A 352 9.58 14.86 2.62
CA PHE A 352 9.66 15.89 1.57
C PHE A 352 8.78 15.56 0.35
N TYR A 353 8.04 14.45 0.37
CA TYR A 353 7.23 14.00 -0.74
C TYR A 353 5.90 14.78 -0.84
N TYR A 354 5.40 14.99 -2.06
CA TYR A 354 4.21 15.80 -2.30
C TYR A 354 2.92 15.25 -1.67
N TRP A 355 2.84 13.93 -1.52
CA TRP A 355 1.63 13.26 -1.06
C TRP A 355 1.72 12.91 0.43
N ALA A 356 0.93 13.61 1.22
CA ALA A 356 0.62 13.26 2.59
C ALA A 356 -0.82 13.69 2.86
N PRO A 357 -1.74 12.77 3.19
CA PRO A 357 -3.09 13.14 3.54
C PRO A 357 -3.09 13.87 4.87
N THR A 358 -3.48 15.14 4.85
CA THR A 358 -3.35 16.06 5.99
C THR A 358 -4.46 15.95 7.02
N ASN A 359 -5.57 15.26 6.70
CA ASN A 359 -6.73 15.18 7.60
C ASN A 359 -7.18 13.74 7.87
N ASP A 360 -6.31 12.79 7.62
CA ASP A 360 -6.69 11.39 7.60
C ASP A 360 -6.05 10.64 8.78
N PHE A 361 -6.85 10.30 9.79
CA PHE A 361 -6.53 9.26 10.79
C PHE A 361 -6.48 7.87 10.13
N THR A 362 -6.00 7.78 8.90
CA THR A 362 -5.74 6.52 8.24
C THR A 362 -4.26 6.21 8.28
N THR A 363 -3.95 4.94 8.23
CA THR A 363 -2.59 4.43 8.05
C THR A 363 -1.97 4.82 6.70
N GLY A 364 -2.71 5.60 5.88
CA GLY A 364 -2.35 5.90 4.49
C GLY A 364 -0.99 6.54 4.29
N TYR A 365 -0.59 7.48 5.14
CA TYR A 365 0.73 8.10 5.03
C TYR A 365 1.83 7.24 5.68
N LEU A 366 1.55 6.63 6.83
CA LEU A 366 2.52 5.79 7.56
C LEU A 366 2.93 4.53 6.78
N ARG A 367 2.15 4.11 5.79
CA ARG A 367 2.53 2.97 4.93
C ARG A 367 3.89 3.16 4.26
N PHE A 368 4.27 4.39 3.96
CA PHE A 368 5.55 4.69 3.35
C PHE A 368 6.74 4.51 4.30
N PHE A 369 6.47 4.50 5.59
CA PHE A 369 7.47 4.34 6.65
C PHE A 369 7.47 2.94 7.26
N LEU A 370 6.58 2.04 6.81
CA LEU A 370 6.44 0.70 7.39
C LEU A 370 7.76 -0.08 7.38
N ASP A 371 8.54 0.07 6.32
CA ASP A 371 9.79 -0.65 6.12
C ASP A 371 10.93 -0.23 7.08
N ILE A 372 10.79 0.92 7.77
CA ILE A 372 11.74 1.34 8.81
C ILE A 372 11.27 0.98 10.24
N PHE A 373 10.02 0.54 10.44
CA PHE A 373 9.50 0.17 11.74
C PHE A 373 10.32 -0.92 12.45
N PRO A 374 10.81 -1.98 11.77
CA PRO A 374 11.64 -2.98 12.42
C PRO A 374 12.90 -2.39 13.07
N ALA A 375 13.57 -1.46 12.39
CA ALA A 375 14.75 -0.79 12.96
C ALA A 375 14.39 0.08 14.17
N LEU A 376 13.30 0.85 14.08
CA LEU A 376 12.83 1.71 15.18
C LEU A 376 12.43 0.89 16.41
N ILE A 377 11.66 -0.18 16.22
CA ILE A 377 11.24 -1.09 17.31
C ILE A 377 12.47 -1.72 17.97
N MET A 378 13.40 -2.22 17.18
CA MET A 378 14.62 -2.87 17.69
C MET A 378 15.45 -1.92 18.53
N VAL A 379 15.63 -0.68 18.09
CA VAL A 379 16.40 0.34 18.81
C VAL A 379 15.69 0.81 20.09
N ALA A 380 14.37 1.00 20.03
CA ALA A 380 13.55 1.37 21.19
C ALA A 380 13.62 0.31 22.30
N LEU A 381 13.42 -0.94 21.93
CA LEU A 381 13.50 -2.06 22.87
C LEU A 381 14.92 -2.28 23.42
N TRP A 382 15.96 -2.04 22.60
CA TRP A 382 17.33 -2.05 23.06
C TRP A 382 17.59 -0.98 24.12
N LEU A 383 17.06 0.23 23.95
CA LEU A 383 17.16 1.29 24.95
C LEU A 383 16.42 0.92 26.24
N LEU A 384 15.18 0.42 26.12
CA LEU A 384 14.38 -0.01 27.27
C LEU A 384 15.07 -1.14 28.05
N ALA A 385 15.65 -2.12 27.36
CA ALA A 385 16.37 -3.22 28.01
C ALA A 385 17.57 -2.73 28.82
N ARG A 386 18.25 -1.68 28.36
CA ARG A 386 19.38 -1.06 29.10
C ARG A 386 18.92 -0.15 30.25
N ALA A 387 17.86 0.62 30.02
CA ALA A 387 17.32 1.55 31.03
C ALA A 387 16.73 0.81 32.25
N ALA A 388 16.08 -0.34 32.03
CA ALA A 388 15.52 -1.15 33.09
C ALA A 388 16.60 -1.91 33.93
N GLY A 389 17.86 -1.82 33.51
CA GLY A 389 18.98 -2.42 34.24
C GLY A 389 18.92 -3.98 34.25
N PRO A 390 19.68 -4.61 35.17
CA PRO A 390 19.77 -6.05 35.26
C PRO A 390 18.52 -6.72 35.87
N ASN A 391 17.63 -5.94 36.48
CA ASN A 391 16.43 -6.48 37.14
C ASN A 391 15.44 -6.98 36.08
N ALA A 392 15.44 -8.31 35.89
CA ALA A 392 14.59 -8.96 34.87
C ALA A 392 13.09 -8.76 35.14
N THR A 393 12.68 -8.70 36.42
CA THR A 393 11.27 -8.53 36.84
C THR A 393 10.79 -7.11 36.51
N ALA A 394 11.56 -6.07 36.88
CA ALA A 394 11.22 -4.68 36.56
C ALA A 394 11.13 -4.47 35.03
N ARG A 395 12.07 -5.04 34.28
CA ARG A 395 12.08 -5.01 32.81
C ARG A 395 10.83 -5.69 32.24
N ALA A 396 10.49 -6.87 32.71
CA ALA A 396 9.31 -7.62 32.26
C ALA A 396 8.00 -6.85 32.54
N LEU A 397 7.87 -6.23 33.72
CA LEU A 397 6.70 -5.44 34.10
C LEU A 397 6.56 -4.17 33.22
N ILE A 398 7.63 -3.40 33.05
CA ILE A 398 7.61 -2.14 32.25
C ILE A 398 7.27 -2.46 30.79
N VAL A 399 8.00 -3.40 30.18
CA VAL A 399 7.83 -3.72 28.77
C VAL A 399 6.50 -4.44 28.55
N GLY A 400 6.08 -5.32 29.47
CA GLY A 400 4.79 -5.99 29.43
C GLY A 400 3.63 -5.00 29.51
N PHE A 401 3.68 -4.03 30.42
CA PHE A 401 2.66 -2.97 30.53
C PHE A 401 2.57 -2.12 29.25
N ILE A 402 3.71 -1.63 28.74
CA ILE A 402 3.76 -0.84 27.52
C ILE A 402 3.19 -1.65 26.33
N THR A 403 3.55 -2.94 26.24
CA THR A 403 3.04 -3.83 25.19
C THR A 403 1.53 -4.02 25.30
N MET A 404 1.01 -4.31 26.49
CA MET A 404 -0.42 -4.49 26.71
C MET A 404 -1.22 -3.24 26.31
N VAL A 405 -0.78 -2.06 26.75
CA VAL A 405 -1.43 -0.78 26.39
C VAL A 405 -1.42 -0.57 24.88
N SER A 406 -0.27 -0.80 24.23
CA SER A 406 -0.13 -0.56 22.79
C SER A 406 -0.94 -1.55 21.95
N VAL A 407 -0.93 -2.84 22.31
CA VAL A 407 -1.73 -3.86 21.62
C VAL A 407 -3.23 -3.58 21.82
N GLY A 408 -3.64 -3.22 23.04
CA GLY A 408 -5.04 -2.84 23.32
C GLY A 408 -5.48 -1.63 22.50
N TYR A 409 -4.63 -0.59 22.45
CA TYR A 409 -4.90 0.60 21.64
C TYR A 409 -4.92 0.29 20.13
N SER A 410 -3.98 -0.52 19.64
CA SER A 410 -3.96 -0.98 18.26
C SER A 410 -5.23 -1.74 17.89
N ALA A 411 -5.64 -2.69 18.70
CA ALA A 411 -6.87 -3.45 18.49
C ALA A 411 -8.11 -2.54 18.42
N TYR A 412 -8.18 -1.56 19.33
CA TYR A 412 -9.27 -0.59 19.38
C TYR A 412 -9.34 0.26 18.10
N THR A 413 -8.20 0.76 17.61
CA THR A 413 -8.15 1.67 16.46
C THR A 413 -8.31 0.98 15.12
N ILE A 414 -7.76 -0.25 14.98
CA ILE A 414 -7.69 -0.91 13.67
C ILE A 414 -8.90 -1.80 13.35
N THR A 415 -9.52 -2.43 14.35
CA THR A 415 -10.60 -3.39 14.12
C THR A 415 -11.75 -2.85 13.27
N PRO A 416 -12.27 -1.62 13.50
CA PRO A 416 -13.33 -1.06 12.64
C PRO A 416 -12.88 -0.88 11.19
N GLN A 417 -11.62 -0.54 10.97
CA GLN A 417 -11.06 -0.35 9.63
C GLN A 417 -10.93 -1.68 8.88
N LEU A 418 -10.44 -2.73 9.54
CA LEU A 418 -10.32 -4.06 8.96
C LEU A 418 -11.69 -4.65 8.62
N LEU A 419 -12.67 -4.53 9.53
CA LEU A 419 -14.05 -4.97 9.28
C LEU A 419 -14.68 -4.24 8.09
N ASN A 420 -14.46 -2.92 8.00
CA ASN A 420 -14.94 -2.14 6.85
C ASN A 420 -14.27 -2.60 5.54
N ALA A 421 -12.94 -2.79 5.55
CA ALA A 421 -12.22 -3.28 4.38
C ALA A 421 -12.74 -4.66 3.93
N LYS A 422 -12.92 -5.59 4.88
CA LYS A 422 -13.51 -6.90 4.59
C LYS A 422 -14.90 -6.80 3.97
N ASN A 423 -15.79 -5.98 4.53
CA ASN A 423 -17.14 -5.81 4.01
C ASN A 423 -17.16 -5.27 2.58
N VAL A 424 -16.28 -4.31 2.25
CA VAL A 424 -16.15 -3.81 0.88
C VAL A 424 -15.70 -4.92 -0.07
N LYS A 425 -14.72 -5.72 0.31
CA LYS A 425 -14.24 -6.85 -0.48
C LYS A 425 -15.35 -7.89 -0.72
N LEU A 426 -16.11 -8.24 0.31
CA LEU A 426 -17.25 -9.17 0.19
C LEU A 426 -18.34 -8.64 -0.73
N GLN A 427 -18.67 -7.35 -0.70
CA GLN A 427 -19.62 -6.74 -1.62
C GLN A 427 -19.16 -6.83 -3.08
N LEU A 428 -17.86 -6.58 -3.33
CA LEU A 428 -17.30 -6.71 -4.67
C LEU A 428 -17.38 -8.16 -5.19
N MET A 429 -17.11 -9.13 -4.32
CA MET A 429 -17.20 -10.55 -4.66
C MET A 429 -18.65 -10.97 -4.95
N ALA A 430 -19.61 -10.56 -4.13
CA ALA A 430 -21.03 -10.81 -4.36
C ALA A 430 -21.50 -10.19 -5.68
N ALA A 431 -21.09 -8.95 -5.97
CA ALA A 431 -21.39 -8.28 -7.23
C ALA A 431 -20.81 -9.03 -8.44
N ARG A 432 -19.58 -9.51 -8.33
CA ARG A 432 -18.96 -10.35 -9.37
C ARG A 432 -19.72 -11.65 -9.59
N GLN A 433 -20.17 -12.30 -8.53
CA GLN A 433 -20.93 -13.53 -8.64
C GLN A 433 -22.21 -13.31 -9.44
N GLN A 434 -22.98 -12.27 -9.14
CA GLN A 434 -24.19 -11.90 -9.88
C GLN A 434 -23.89 -11.59 -11.36
N LEU A 435 -22.75 -10.93 -11.65
CA LEU A 435 -22.32 -10.71 -13.03
C LEU A 435 -22.06 -12.03 -13.75
N ARG A 436 -21.38 -13.00 -13.13
CA ARG A 436 -21.07 -14.30 -13.73
C ARG A 436 -22.33 -15.13 -14.03
N GLU A 437 -23.33 -15.05 -13.17
CA GLU A 437 -24.61 -15.73 -13.35
C GLU A 437 -25.44 -15.12 -14.50
N SER A 438 -25.29 -13.82 -14.72
CA SER A 438 -26.11 -13.06 -15.68
C SER A 438 -25.46 -12.87 -17.05
N LEU A 439 -24.12 -12.86 -17.10
CA LEU A 439 -23.33 -12.46 -18.27
C LEU A 439 -22.30 -13.51 -18.65
N LYS A 440 -22.09 -13.66 -19.96
CA LYS A 440 -20.98 -14.46 -20.50
C LYS A 440 -19.67 -13.63 -20.47
N PRO A 441 -18.50 -14.28 -20.50
CA PRO A 441 -17.25 -13.61 -20.80
C PRO A 441 -17.33 -12.74 -22.06
N ASP A 442 -16.47 -11.71 -22.15
CA ASP A 442 -16.45 -10.73 -23.25
C ASP A 442 -17.69 -9.81 -23.34
N SER A 443 -18.62 -9.88 -22.36
CA SER A 443 -19.72 -8.91 -22.23
C SER A 443 -19.17 -7.52 -21.87
N VAL A 444 -19.92 -6.48 -22.24
CA VAL A 444 -19.60 -5.09 -21.94
C VAL A 444 -20.23 -4.73 -20.59
N VAL A 445 -19.41 -4.24 -19.67
CA VAL A 445 -19.84 -3.85 -18.32
C VAL A 445 -19.43 -2.40 -18.05
N PHE A 446 -20.41 -1.57 -17.74
CA PHE A 446 -20.23 -0.24 -17.19
C PHE A 446 -20.38 -0.34 -15.67
N ALA A 447 -19.36 0.06 -14.92
CA ALA A 447 -19.38 -0.05 -13.48
C ALA A 447 -18.76 1.19 -12.80
N ASP A 448 -19.00 1.34 -11.49
CA ASP A 448 -18.25 2.31 -10.69
C ASP A 448 -16.76 1.95 -10.64
N GLU A 449 -15.93 2.93 -10.26
CA GLU A 449 -14.47 2.77 -10.31
C GLU A 449 -13.96 1.62 -9.43
N GLN A 450 -14.53 1.43 -8.24
CA GLN A 450 -14.09 0.36 -7.35
C GLN A 450 -14.35 -1.02 -7.96
N MET A 451 -15.52 -1.20 -8.54
CA MET A 451 -15.89 -2.44 -9.23
C MET A 451 -15.06 -2.63 -10.50
N CYS A 452 -14.82 -1.57 -11.26
CA CYS A 452 -13.93 -1.62 -12.43
C CYS A 452 -12.51 -2.04 -12.05
N ASN A 453 -11.93 -1.51 -10.97
CA ASN A 453 -10.60 -1.91 -10.48
C ASN A 453 -10.56 -3.41 -10.18
N TYR A 454 -11.54 -3.91 -9.43
CA TYR A 454 -11.62 -5.32 -9.08
C TYR A 454 -11.80 -6.23 -10.32
N LEU A 455 -12.76 -5.92 -11.18
CA LEU A 455 -13.02 -6.73 -12.39
C LEU A 455 -11.84 -6.68 -13.37
N ASN A 456 -11.13 -5.54 -13.46
CA ASN A 456 -9.95 -5.41 -14.31
C ASN A 456 -8.83 -6.36 -13.87
N SER A 457 -8.64 -6.54 -12.57
CA SER A 457 -7.63 -7.46 -12.02
C SER A 457 -7.95 -8.93 -12.31
N ILE A 458 -9.23 -9.27 -12.49
CA ILE A 458 -9.68 -10.63 -12.76
C ILE A 458 -9.71 -10.92 -14.26
N GLY A 459 -10.11 -9.93 -15.08
CA GLY A 459 -10.32 -10.07 -16.50
C GLY A 459 -11.70 -10.66 -16.88
N GLY A 460 -11.87 -10.94 -18.16
CA GLY A 460 -13.07 -11.60 -18.68
C GLY A 460 -14.16 -10.68 -19.19
N TYR A 461 -14.15 -9.39 -18.88
CA TYR A 461 -15.13 -8.40 -19.33
C TYR A 461 -14.50 -7.24 -20.07
N ARG A 462 -15.28 -6.58 -20.95
CA ARG A 462 -14.93 -5.27 -21.54
C ARG A 462 -15.46 -4.18 -20.64
N LEU A 463 -14.56 -3.59 -19.85
CA LEU A 463 -14.92 -2.68 -18.78
C LEU A 463 -14.89 -1.21 -19.25
N TYR A 464 -15.89 -0.48 -18.81
CA TYR A 464 -15.96 0.97 -18.92
C TYR A 464 -16.36 1.56 -17.55
N SER A 465 -15.68 2.60 -17.13
CA SER A 465 -16.11 3.31 -15.92
C SER A 465 -17.36 4.14 -16.24
N ALA A 466 -18.48 3.87 -15.60
CA ALA A 466 -19.70 4.65 -15.79
C ALA A 466 -19.49 6.12 -15.37
N SER A 467 -18.65 6.37 -14.38
CA SER A 467 -18.39 7.73 -13.88
C SER A 467 -17.70 8.65 -14.88
N ILE A 468 -17.02 8.13 -15.91
CA ILE A 468 -16.41 9.00 -16.96
C ILE A 468 -17.44 9.62 -17.88
N PHE A 469 -18.66 9.09 -17.97
CA PHE A 469 -19.74 9.61 -18.79
C PHE A 469 -20.59 10.64 -18.04
N SER A 470 -19.94 11.52 -17.27
CA SER A 470 -20.59 12.53 -16.46
C SER A 470 -19.94 13.91 -16.62
N PRO A 471 -20.69 15.00 -16.41
CA PRO A 471 -20.15 16.35 -16.38
C PRO A 471 -19.04 16.54 -15.34
N GLN A 472 -19.15 15.87 -14.21
CA GLN A 472 -18.15 15.91 -13.13
C GLN A 472 -16.79 15.34 -13.59
N ALA A 473 -16.81 14.30 -14.40
CA ALA A 473 -15.59 13.75 -14.99
C ALA A 473 -14.89 14.77 -15.89
N PHE A 474 -15.65 15.53 -16.70
CA PHE A 474 -15.07 16.60 -17.51
C PHE A 474 -14.34 17.63 -16.65
N VAL A 475 -14.97 18.13 -15.59
CA VAL A 475 -14.34 19.10 -14.68
C VAL A 475 -13.05 18.55 -14.10
N GLN A 476 -13.08 17.30 -13.64
CA GLN A 476 -11.91 16.63 -13.06
C GLN A 476 -10.76 16.50 -14.07
N PHE A 477 -11.03 16.09 -15.31
CA PHE A 477 -10.00 15.91 -16.31
C PHE A 477 -9.50 17.23 -16.90
N ASN A 478 -10.38 18.22 -17.06
CA ASN A 478 -10.00 19.56 -17.53
C ASN A 478 -9.04 20.24 -16.55
N HIS A 479 -9.27 20.08 -15.24
CA HIS A 479 -8.37 20.59 -14.22
C HIS A 479 -6.97 19.97 -14.29
N VAL A 480 -6.86 18.69 -14.69
CA VAL A 480 -5.57 18.03 -14.93
C VAL A 480 -4.84 18.64 -16.12
N THR A 481 -5.57 19.01 -17.17
CA THR A 481 -4.97 19.62 -18.38
C THR A 481 -4.50 21.05 -18.16
N ASP A 482 -5.12 21.79 -17.23
CA ASP A 482 -4.75 23.17 -16.87
C ASP A 482 -3.46 23.29 -16.04
N HIS A 483 -2.78 22.19 -15.77
CA HIS A 483 -1.50 22.14 -15.03
C HIS A 483 -1.50 22.76 -13.62
N SER A 484 -2.64 23.04 -13.05
CA SER A 484 -2.77 23.82 -11.80
C SER A 484 -2.66 23.01 -10.52
N GLY A 485 -2.37 21.70 -10.57
CA GLY A 485 -2.24 20.90 -9.37
C GLY A 485 -1.59 19.52 -9.53
N PRO A 486 -1.12 18.91 -8.43
CA PRO A 486 -0.53 17.58 -8.44
C PRO A 486 -1.63 16.51 -8.50
N ILE A 487 -2.17 16.26 -9.69
CA ILE A 487 -3.16 15.20 -9.88
C ILE A 487 -2.48 14.04 -10.61
N PRO A 488 -2.50 12.81 -10.06
CA PRO A 488 -1.83 11.64 -10.63
C PRO A 488 -2.61 11.04 -11.81
N PHE A 489 -3.10 11.88 -12.73
CA PHE A 489 -3.75 11.42 -13.95
C PHE A 489 -2.77 11.44 -15.12
N GLN A 490 -2.91 10.45 -15.98
CA GLN A 490 -2.18 10.40 -17.23
C GLN A 490 -2.64 11.53 -18.15
N GLN A 491 -1.73 12.43 -18.49
CA GLN A 491 -2.05 13.57 -19.33
C GLN A 491 -2.74 13.15 -20.63
N ALA A 492 -2.19 12.15 -21.34
CA ALA A 492 -2.77 11.68 -22.60
C ALA A 492 -4.22 11.17 -22.46
N ARG A 493 -4.58 10.55 -21.31
CA ARG A 493 -5.95 10.11 -21.06
C ARG A 493 -6.85 11.25 -20.61
N ALA A 494 -6.32 12.17 -19.82
CA ALA A 494 -7.05 13.38 -19.43
C ALA A 494 -7.38 14.21 -20.68
N ASP A 495 -6.44 14.43 -21.56
CA ASP A 495 -6.64 15.11 -22.84
C ASP A 495 -7.72 14.40 -23.68
N LEU A 496 -7.63 13.06 -23.82
CA LEU A 496 -8.66 12.28 -24.51
C LEU A 496 -10.05 12.50 -23.93
N TYR A 497 -10.19 12.45 -22.59
CA TYR A 497 -11.50 12.63 -21.94
C TYR A 497 -11.99 14.06 -22.05
N VAL A 498 -11.13 15.08 -21.98
CA VAL A 498 -11.50 16.47 -22.21
C VAL A 498 -11.99 16.67 -23.65
N HIS A 499 -11.31 16.15 -24.66
CA HIS A 499 -11.75 16.18 -26.03
C HIS A 499 -13.08 15.44 -26.26
N LEU A 500 -13.26 14.32 -25.55
CA LEU A 500 -14.47 13.51 -25.67
C LEU A 500 -15.69 14.18 -25.02
N LEU A 501 -15.52 14.67 -23.79
CA LEU A 501 -16.61 15.19 -22.95
C LEU A 501 -16.81 16.70 -23.11
N GLY A 502 -15.81 17.40 -23.66
CA GLY A 502 -15.81 18.84 -23.84
C GLY A 502 -16.01 19.27 -25.30
N ARG A 503 -16.32 20.56 -25.46
CA ARG A 503 -16.26 21.29 -26.72
C ARG A 503 -15.45 22.57 -26.53
N LYS A 504 -14.69 22.99 -27.56
CA LYS A 504 -14.07 24.31 -27.53
C LYS A 504 -15.12 25.38 -27.84
N THR A 505 -15.13 26.43 -27.06
CA THR A 505 -15.90 27.65 -27.34
C THR A 505 -15.21 28.47 -28.42
N ALA A 506 -15.90 29.46 -28.99
CA ALA A 506 -15.30 30.42 -29.94
C ALA A 506 -14.07 31.15 -29.34
N ALA A 507 -14.07 31.36 -28.02
CA ALA A 507 -12.94 31.95 -27.29
C ALA A 507 -11.81 30.93 -26.97
N GLY A 508 -11.81 29.73 -27.56
CA GLY A 508 -10.80 28.70 -27.37
C GLY A 508 -10.84 27.95 -26.02
N ARG A 509 -11.77 28.30 -25.12
CA ARG A 509 -11.92 27.65 -23.82
C ARG A 509 -12.69 26.34 -23.94
N TRP A 510 -12.34 25.36 -23.11
CA TRP A 510 -13.08 24.12 -23.00
C TRP A 510 -14.35 24.28 -22.18
N GLN A 511 -15.46 23.74 -22.66
CA GLN A 511 -16.75 23.69 -21.99
C GLN A 511 -17.30 22.26 -22.05
N VAL A 512 -17.95 21.80 -21.00
CA VAL A 512 -18.58 20.47 -20.96
C VAL A 512 -19.70 20.36 -22.02
N LYS A 513 -19.80 19.21 -22.67
CA LYS A 513 -20.92 18.89 -23.57
C LYS A 513 -22.20 18.67 -22.77
N PRO A 514 -23.37 18.95 -23.35
CA PRO A 514 -24.65 18.55 -22.76
C PRO A 514 -24.68 17.03 -22.45
N LEU A 515 -25.32 16.64 -21.35
CA LEU A 515 -25.39 15.25 -20.90
C LEU A 515 -25.90 14.29 -21.99
N ALA A 516 -26.88 14.72 -22.78
CA ALA A 516 -27.39 13.93 -23.92
C ALA A 516 -26.31 13.59 -24.95
N GLN A 517 -25.37 14.50 -25.22
CA GLN A 517 -24.25 14.23 -26.12
C GLN A 517 -23.22 13.28 -25.49
N ILE A 518 -22.99 13.40 -24.19
CA ILE A 518 -22.13 12.47 -23.44
C ILE A 518 -22.72 11.06 -23.47
N HIS A 519 -24.02 10.93 -23.16
CA HIS A 519 -24.75 9.66 -23.27
C HIS A 519 -24.76 9.10 -24.69
N GLY A 520 -24.78 9.96 -25.71
CA GLY A 520 -24.66 9.53 -27.11
C GLY A 520 -23.35 8.78 -27.41
N ILE A 521 -22.26 9.08 -26.68
CA ILE A 521 -20.99 8.34 -26.80
C ILE A 521 -21.16 6.93 -26.19
N GLU A 522 -21.73 6.85 -25.02
CA GLU A 522 -21.99 5.62 -24.29
C GLU A 522 -22.91 4.68 -25.11
N LEU A 523 -24.00 5.23 -25.66
CA LEU A 523 -24.92 4.52 -26.56
C LEU A 523 -24.21 3.97 -27.82
N ARG A 524 -23.26 4.70 -28.39
CA ARG A 524 -22.47 4.17 -29.53
C ARG A 524 -21.67 2.93 -29.11
N LEU A 525 -21.06 2.93 -27.93
CA LEU A 525 -20.34 1.76 -27.39
C LEU A 525 -21.30 0.57 -27.20
N MET A 526 -22.49 0.80 -26.64
CA MET A 526 -23.51 -0.19 -26.46
C MET A 526 -23.99 -0.79 -27.79
N ARG A 527 -24.29 0.07 -28.77
CA ARG A 527 -24.68 -0.37 -30.12
C ARG A 527 -23.59 -1.20 -30.82
N GLN A 528 -22.31 -0.82 -30.65
CA GLN A 528 -21.18 -1.61 -31.15
C GLN A 528 -21.09 -2.99 -30.47
N ALA A 529 -21.36 -3.06 -29.16
CA ALA A 529 -21.42 -4.32 -28.44
C ALA A 529 -22.55 -5.22 -28.96
N TRP A 530 -23.75 -4.69 -29.12
CA TRP A 530 -24.91 -5.45 -29.66
C TRP A 530 -24.71 -5.92 -31.09
N LYS A 531 -24.07 -5.13 -31.97
CA LYS A 531 -23.68 -5.57 -33.33
C LYS A 531 -22.76 -6.80 -33.28
N LYS A 532 -21.99 -6.98 -32.21
CA LYS A 532 -21.10 -8.13 -31.99
C LYS A 532 -21.75 -9.21 -31.10
N HIS A 533 -23.07 -9.19 -30.93
CA HIS A 533 -23.85 -10.11 -30.10
C HIS A 533 -23.39 -10.17 -28.61
N ARG A 534 -22.77 -9.08 -28.10
CA ARG A 534 -22.36 -8.97 -26.71
C ARG A 534 -23.50 -8.43 -25.86
N LYS A 535 -23.65 -9.00 -24.65
CA LYS A 535 -24.54 -8.42 -23.64
C LYS A 535 -23.92 -7.15 -23.07
N VAL A 536 -24.77 -6.21 -22.68
CA VAL A 536 -24.38 -4.95 -22.03
C VAL A 536 -25.03 -4.90 -20.67
N ALA A 537 -24.27 -4.53 -19.65
CA ALA A 537 -24.77 -4.36 -18.29
C ALA A 537 -24.19 -3.13 -17.62
N PHE A 538 -24.94 -2.61 -16.67
CA PHE A 538 -24.51 -1.58 -15.72
C PHE A 538 -24.51 -2.17 -14.33
N LEU A 539 -23.40 -1.95 -13.60
CA LEU A 539 -23.26 -2.32 -12.20
C LEU A 539 -22.79 -1.09 -11.45
N ILE A 540 -23.75 -0.34 -10.94
CA ILE A 540 -23.54 1.01 -10.38
C ILE A 540 -24.28 1.16 -9.07
N PRO A 541 -23.88 2.12 -8.22
CA PRO A 541 -24.65 2.48 -7.03
C PRO A 541 -26.10 2.81 -7.37
N THR A 542 -27.04 2.29 -6.58
CA THR A 542 -28.50 2.41 -6.86
C THR A 542 -28.96 3.87 -6.92
N ASN A 543 -28.36 4.74 -6.12
CA ASN A 543 -28.64 6.18 -6.11
C ASN A 543 -28.04 6.95 -7.31
N GLN A 544 -27.23 6.30 -8.14
CA GLN A 544 -26.58 6.89 -9.30
C GLN A 544 -27.09 6.34 -10.64
N ILE A 545 -28.16 5.53 -10.62
CA ILE A 545 -28.68 4.89 -11.85
C ILE A 545 -29.07 5.96 -12.87
N TRP A 546 -29.88 6.92 -12.48
CA TRP A 546 -30.46 7.89 -13.40
C TRP A 546 -29.47 8.81 -14.12
N PRO A 547 -28.43 9.34 -13.46
CA PRO A 547 -27.47 10.17 -14.15
C PRO A 547 -26.46 9.39 -15.00
N LEU A 548 -26.31 8.07 -14.78
CA LEU A 548 -25.28 7.25 -15.42
C LEU A 548 -25.81 6.25 -16.46
N VAL A 549 -27.09 5.98 -16.50
CA VAL A 549 -27.68 5.03 -17.48
C VAL A 549 -28.40 5.83 -18.57
N PRO A 550 -27.96 5.72 -19.85
CA PRO A 550 -28.58 6.46 -20.93
C PRO A 550 -29.98 5.90 -21.22
N HIS A 551 -30.96 6.80 -21.32
CA HIS A 551 -32.31 6.47 -21.74
C HIS A 551 -32.46 6.70 -23.24
N GLU A 552 -32.76 5.63 -23.98
CA GLU A 552 -33.01 5.70 -25.41
C GLU A 552 -34.27 4.87 -25.75
N PRO A 553 -35.18 5.38 -26.60
CA PRO A 553 -36.27 4.58 -27.12
C PRO A 553 -35.75 3.30 -27.80
N GLY A 554 -36.36 2.16 -27.50
CA GLY A 554 -35.96 0.86 -28.04
C GLY A 554 -34.82 0.17 -27.26
N VAL A 555 -34.42 0.69 -26.12
CA VAL A 555 -33.53 0.02 -25.15
C VAL A 555 -34.35 -0.50 -23.98
N ASN A 556 -34.40 -1.82 -23.83
CA ASN A 556 -35.02 -2.46 -22.68
C ASN A 556 -34.03 -2.61 -21.54
N ILE A 557 -34.36 -2.05 -20.39
CA ILE A 557 -33.55 -2.09 -19.18
C ILE A 557 -34.18 -3.09 -18.21
N ARG A 558 -33.51 -4.19 -17.97
CA ARG A 558 -33.92 -5.19 -17.00
C ARG A 558 -33.08 -5.09 -15.73
N LYS A 559 -33.72 -4.80 -14.60
CA LYS A 559 -33.10 -4.92 -13.27
C LYS A 559 -32.97 -6.41 -12.95
N VAL A 560 -31.74 -6.87 -12.73
CA VAL A 560 -31.43 -8.30 -12.48
C VAL A 560 -31.26 -8.56 -11.00
N ALA A 561 -30.49 -7.72 -10.31
CA ALA A 561 -30.19 -7.89 -8.91
C ALA A 561 -29.96 -6.54 -8.21
N VAL A 562 -30.28 -6.50 -6.93
CA VAL A 562 -29.85 -5.45 -5.99
C VAL A 562 -28.90 -6.10 -5.01
N ILE A 563 -27.68 -5.60 -4.96
CA ILE A 563 -26.63 -6.10 -4.09
C ILE A 563 -26.61 -5.19 -2.87
N ASN A 564 -27.17 -5.69 -1.79
CA ASN A 564 -27.19 -4.97 -0.53
C ASN A 564 -25.78 -4.92 0.07
N PRO A 565 -25.40 -3.83 0.76
CA PRO A 565 -24.26 -3.88 1.65
C PRO A 565 -24.53 -4.99 2.67
N LEU A 566 -23.53 -5.84 2.89
CA LEU A 566 -23.63 -6.85 3.94
C LEU A 566 -23.89 -6.11 5.27
N ALA A 567 -24.95 -6.51 5.97
CA ALA A 567 -25.19 -6.01 7.31
C ALA A 567 -23.92 -6.28 8.13
N MET A 568 -23.31 -5.26 8.68
CA MET A 568 -22.30 -5.44 9.70
C MET A 568 -22.93 -6.33 10.76
N PRO A 569 -22.27 -7.41 11.22
CA PRO A 569 -22.72 -8.06 12.44
C PRO A 569 -22.93 -6.93 13.44
N ALA A 570 -24.05 -6.98 14.15
CA ALA A 570 -24.52 -5.92 15.06
C ALA A 570 -23.61 -5.73 16.29
N TRP A 571 -22.33 -5.74 16.08
CA TRP A 571 -21.38 -5.10 16.95
C TRP A 571 -21.74 -3.62 16.90
N ASN A 572 -22.55 -3.28 17.85
CA ASN A 572 -23.01 -1.92 18.03
C ASN A 572 -21.75 -1.06 18.19
N THR A 573 -21.22 -0.58 17.08
CA THR A 573 -20.09 0.35 17.06
C THR A 573 -20.37 1.56 17.94
N THR A 574 -21.66 1.85 18.22
CA THR A 574 -22.10 2.84 19.20
C THR A 574 -21.94 2.42 20.66
N GLN A 575 -22.09 1.15 20.98
CA GLN A 575 -21.83 0.67 22.36
C GLN A 575 -20.34 0.48 22.63
N TRP A 576 -19.58 0.10 21.60
CA TRP A 576 -18.11 -0.04 21.70
C TRP A 576 -17.40 1.31 21.75
N MET A 577 -17.94 2.31 21.07
CA MET A 577 -17.40 3.67 21.06
C MET A 577 -18.01 4.54 22.17
N GLY A 578 -18.29 3.95 23.34
CA GLY A 578 -18.88 4.56 24.54
C GLY A 578 -19.22 6.03 24.35
N GLY A 579 -20.48 6.28 24.03
CA GLY A 579 -21.02 7.51 23.46
C GLY A 579 -20.23 8.77 23.85
N ASN A 580 -19.87 9.57 22.88
CA ASN A 580 -19.35 10.96 22.95
C ASN A 580 -18.15 11.27 23.88
N GLN A 581 -17.53 10.28 24.52
CA GLN A 581 -16.45 10.48 25.50
C GLN A 581 -15.06 10.07 25.02
N LEU A 582 -14.84 9.91 23.71
CA LEU A 582 -13.49 9.74 23.20
C LEU A 582 -12.67 11.00 23.48
N ALA A 583 -11.56 10.85 24.17
CA ALA A 583 -10.64 11.94 24.51
C ALA A 583 -10.11 12.69 23.28
N ASN A 584 -10.24 12.10 22.07
CA ASN A 584 -9.87 12.74 20.81
C ASN A 584 -11.12 13.00 19.94
N PRO A 585 -11.61 14.26 19.89
CA PRO A 585 -12.81 14.62 19.11
C PRO A 585 -12.62 14.49 17.58
N ARG A 586 -11.37 14.41 17.09
CA ARG A 586 -11.10 14.15 15.67
C ARG A 586 -11.31 12.67 15.33
N LEU A 587 -10.86 11.77 16.20
CA LEU A 587 -11.09 10.32 16.04
C LEU A 587 -12.58 10.00 16.13
N ALA A 588 -13.31 10.61 17.07
CA ALA A 588 -14.76 10.44 17.20
C ALA A 588 -15.53 10.89 15.95
N ARG A 589 -15.22 12.06 15.41
CA ARG A 589 -15.84 12.58 14.16
C ARG A 589 -15.56 11.65 12.99
N ARG A 590 -14.37 11.08 12.90
CA ARG A 590 -14.04 10.21 11.80
C ARG A 590 -14.66 8.83 11.89
N LEU A 591 -14.72 8.25 13.07
CA LEU A 591 -15.47 7.00 13.28
C LEU A 591 -16.96 7.20 12.96
N GLN A 592 -17.50 8.38 13.26
CA GLN A 592 -18.84 8.79 12.84
C GLN A 592 -18.95 8.93 11.32
N GLN A 593 -17.94 9.52 10.66
CA GLN A 593 -17.89 9.63 9.20
C GLN A 593 -17.77 8.25 8.53
N ILE A 594 -16.95 7.35 9.07
CA ILE A 594 -16.86 5.96 8.62
C ILE A 594 -18.22 5.27 8.77
N ARG A 595 -18.91 5.46 9.88
CA ARG A 595 -20.26 4.93 10.12
C ARG A 595 -21.28 5.48 9.12
N LEU A 596 -21.30 6.79 8.87
CA LEU A 596 -22.18 7.42 7.88
C LEU A 596 -21.84 6.94 6.47
N ASN A 597 -20.56 6.80 6.14
CA ASN A 597 -20.13 6.26 4.85
C ASN A 597 -20.49 4.78 4.68
N LEU A 598 -20.51 4.00 5.76
CA LEU A 598 -20.96 2.60 5.74
C LEU A 598 -22.49 2.50 5.57
N GLN A 599 -23.24 3.35 6.24
CA GLN A 599 -24.69 3.41 6.10
C GLN A 599 -25.13 3.97 4.74
N ASN A 600 -24.38 4.93 4.19
CA ASN A 600 -24.65 5.58 2.90
C ASN A 600 -23.95 4.90 1.72
N ARG A 601 -23.13 3.86 1.92
CA ARG A 601 -22.61 3.06 0.81
C ARG A 601 -23.74 2.29 0.18
N SER A 602 -24.23 2.94 -0.86
CA SER A 602 -25.38 2.60 -1.64
C SER A 602 -25.33 1.15 -2.10
N GLN A 603 -26.48 0.51 -1.98
CA GLN A 603 -26.80 -0.71 -2.72
C GLN A 603 -26.30 -0.58 -4.17
N ARG A 604 -25.69 -1.62 -4.71
CA ARG A 604 -25.40 -1.67 -6.14
C ARG A 604 -26.52 -2.38 -6.87
N THR A 605 -26.93 -1.84 -8.00
CA THR A 605 -27.91 -2.45 -8.87
C THR A 605 -27.26 -2.96 -10.13
N LEU A 606 -27.55 -4.22 -10.47
CA LEU A 606 -27.19 -4.83 -11.74
C LEU A 606 -28.35 -4.68 -12.72
N LEU A 607 -28.10 -3.94 -13.80
CA LEU A 607 -29.03 -3.74 -14.91
C LEU A 607 -28.46 -4.42 -16.15
N VAL A 608 -29.25 -5.24 -16.82
CA VAL A 608 -28.91 -5.80 -18.14
C VAL A 608 -29.73 -5.07 -19.19
N LEU A 609 -29.04 -4.54 -20.21
CA LEU A 609 -29.65 -3.78 -21.28
C LEU A 609 -29.69 -4.63 -22.57
N SER A 610 -30.84 -4.63 -23.25
CA SER A 610 -31.05 -5.30 -24.53
C SER A 610 -31.75 -4.35 -25.49
N ARG A 611 -31.49 -4.54 -26.81
CA ARG A 611 -32.23 -3.84 -27.84
C ARG A 611 -33.57 -4.55 -28.05
N GLU A 612 -34.68 -3.82 -28.09
CA GLU A 612 -35.97 -4.35 -28.48
C GLU A 612 -35.91 -4.81 -29.94
N LYS A 613 -36.36 -6.03 -30.20
CA LYS A 613 -36.47 -6.55 -31.58
C LYS A 613 -37.60 -5.91 -32.37
N HIS A 614 -38.64 -5.43 -31.68
CA HIS A 614 -39.74 -4.64 -32.22
C HIS A 614 -40.23 -3.66 -31.13
N PRO A 615 -40.36 -2.36 -31.40
CA PRO A 615 -40.99 -1.46 -30.44
C PRO A 615 -42.45 -1.84 -30.27
N ARG A 616 -42.83 -2.36 -29.11
CA ARG A 616 -44.23 -2.49 -28.72
C ARG A 616 -44.82 -1.10 -28.58
N SER A 617 -45.74 -0.72 -29.42
CA SER A 617 -46.58 0.45 -29.23
C SER A 617 -47.36 0.26 -27.93
N GLY A 618 -46.93 0.94 -26.86
CA GLY A 618 -47.65 0.90 -25.60
C GLY A 618 -46.85 0.59 -24.34
N ALA A 619 -45.54 0.86 -24.31
CA ALA A 619 -44.78 0.74 -23.06
C ALA A 619 -45.10 1.91 -22.11
N GLN A 620 -45.65 1.58 -20.95
CA GLN A 620 -45.79 2.53 -19.84
C GLN A 620 -44.41 3.11 -19.52
N ALA A 621 -44.27 4.42 -19.76
CA ALA A 621 -43.11 5.15 -19.34
C ALA A 621 -43.01 5.08 -17.80
N PHE A 622 -41.89 4.58 -17.30
CA PHE A 622 -41.55 4.73 -15.89
C PHE A 622 -41.63 6.21 -15.53
N ARG A 623 -42.63 6.59 -14.74
CA ARG A 623 -42.76 7.96 -14.22
C ARG A 623 -41.51 8.25 -13.40
N THR A 624 -40.78 9.27 -13.80
CA THR A 624 -39.75 9.89 -12.99
C THR A 624 -40.41 10.44 -11.72
N PRO A 625 -39.89 10.17 -10.52
CA PRO A 625 -40.24 10.96 -9.36
C PRO A 625 -39.76 12.42 -9.62
N ASP A 626 -40.67 13.37 -9.50
CA ASP A 626 -40.34 14.79 -9.51
C ASP A 626 -39.37 15.10 -8.36
N HIS A 627 -38.10 15.20 -8.66
CA HIS A 627 -37.08 15.74 -7.78
C HIS A 627 -36.60 17.11 -8.29
N ASN A 628 -37.50 18.08 -8.22
CA ASN A 628 -37.12 19.50 -8.08
C ASN A 628 -37.07 19.82 -6.60
N SER A 629 -36.00 19.53 -5.92
CA SER A 629 -35.58 20.21 -4.67
C SER A 629 -34.42 19.43 -4.05
N ALA A 630 -33.20 19.81 -4.34
CA ALA A 630 -32.00 19.78 -3.52
C ALA A 630 -30.75 19.91 -4.45
N ILE A 631 -30.62 21.12 -4.99
CA ILE A 631 -29.30 21.56 -5.49
C ILE A 631 -28.85 22.64 -4.50
N ILE A 632 -27.58 22.56 -4.12
CA ILE A 632 -26.76 23.53 -3.38
C ILE A 632 -26.79 23.36 -1.84
N GLN A 633 -25.84 22.63 -1.33
CA GLN A 633 -24.80 23.11 -0.40
C GLN A 633 -23.61 22.16 -0.35
#